data_56bbbd4a3be6eaa38b7e866b2b04ae86
#
_entry.id   56bbbd4a3be6eaa38b7e866b2b04ae86
#
_cell.length_a   1.000
_cell.length_b   1.000
_cell.length_c   1.000
_cell.angle_alpha   90.00
_cell.angle_beta   90.00
_cell.angle_gamma   90.00
#
_symmetry.space_group_name_H-M   'P 1'
#
loop_
_entity.id
_entity.type
_entity.pdbx_description
1 polymer ?
#
loop_
_entity_poly.entity_id
_entity_poly.type
_entity_poly.pdbx_seq_one_letter_code
_entity_poly.pdbx_strand_id
1 'polypeptide(L)'
;MDTKDIIAKIPVQDTRLFYKRWENYENLNNLLLNEISSLREKDPKGMIATNEGCWRSTEKYKCEGELFKPMSMILAAWTDYFMPKVPVDADVVYWTNVNEPGSSNMFHSHYMANADVSGVYYVQGSKTGVIRFATHEQLYRMIAPGMPHSNMIGHEPHDGDILLFPSYLLHDVIPNPHPTRQRISIAFNAKLRVKERPPEKKSPKNNGNVK
;
A
#
# COMPACT_ATOMS: atom_id res chain seq x y z
N MET A 1 -36.15 27.83 9.90
CA MET A 1 -35.15 27.90 8.83
C MET A 1 -34.73 26.50 8.50
N ASP A 2 -35.06 26.00 7.33
CA ASP A 2 -34.77 24.61 6.97
C ASP A 2 -33.25 24.54 6.68
N THR A 3 -32.53 23.73 7.45
CA THR A 3 -31.06 23.59 7.34
C THR A 3 -30.63 22.93 6.00
N LYS A 4 -31.59 22.47 5.18
CA LYS A 4 -31.32 21.90 3.86
C LYS A 4 -30.80 22.90 2.83
N ASP A 5 -31.05 24.20 3.03
CA ASP A 5 -30.71 25.25 2.06
C ASP A 5 -29.36 25.94 2.30
N ILE A 6 -28.61 25.52 3.31
CA ILE A 6 -27.42 26.28 3.77
C ILE A 6 -26.11 25.66 3.35
N ILE A 7 -26.06 24.39 2.91
CA ILE A 7 -24.80 23.67 2.77
C ILE A 7 -24.62 23.09 1.36
N ALA A 8 -23.77 23.73 0.57
CA ALA A 8 -23.18 23.08 -0.58
C ALA A 8 -22.19 22.00 -0.10
N LYS A 9 -22.46 20.75 -0.42
CA LYS A 9 -21.52 19.64 -0.17
C LYS A 9 -20.44 19.67 -1.24
N ILE A 10 -19.28 20.23 -0.91
CA ILE A 10 -18.09 20.19 -1.76
C ILE A 10 -17.27 18.99 -1.30
N PRO A 11 -17.06 17.96 -2.13
CA PRO A 11 -16.19 16.85 -1.79
C PRO A 11 -14.74 17.36 -1.71
N VAL A 12 -14.15 17.31 -0.51
CA VAL A 12 -12.79 17.80 -0.27
C VAL A 12 -11.73 16.72 -0.46
N GLN A 13 -12.10 15.46 -0.50
CA GLN A 13 -11.13 14.34 -0.61
C GLN A 13 -11.63 13.21 -1.48
N ASP A 14 -10.74 12.80 -2.39
CA ASP A 14 -10.87 11.61 -3.20
C ASP A 14 -9.72 10.63 -2.85
N THR A 15 -9.89 9.87 -1.75
CA THR A 15 -8.92 8.83 -1.37
C THR A 15 -9.15 7.60 -2.24
N ARG A 16 -8.17 7.21 -3.02
CA ARG A 16 -8.22 6.05 -3.90
C ARG A 16 -7.32 4.93 -3.39
N LEU A 17 -7.86 3.72 -3.42
CA LEU A 17 -7.09 2.49 -3.30
C LEU A 17 -6.88 1.93 -4.71
N PHE A 18 -5.67 1.54 -5.04
CA PHE A 18 -5.35 0.84 -6.27
C PHE A 18 -5.24 -0.64 -5.96
N TYR A 19 -5.83 -1.45 -6.82
CA TYR A 19 -5.91 -2.89 -6.66
C TYR A 19 -5.70 -3.60 -7.97
N LYS A 20 -4.93 -4.67 -7.94
CA LYS A 20 -4.84 -5.62 -9.04
C LYS A 20 -4.49 -7.01 -8.50
N ARG A 21 -5.00 -8.07 -9.16
CA ARG A 21 -4.48 -9.42 -9.01
C ARG A 21 -3.40 -9.66 -10.06
N TRP A 22 -2.25 -10.19 -9.62
CA TRP A 22 -1.16 -10.55 -10.52
C TRP A 22 -1.49 -11.83 -11.28
N GLU A 23 -1.35 -11.82 -12.62
CA GLU A 23 -1.86 -12.92 -13.48
C GLU A 23 -1.10 -14.24 -13.29
N ASN A 24 0.20 -14.17 -13.03
CA ASN A 24 1.06 -15.34 -12.82
C ASN A 24 1.46 -15.50 -11.35
N TYR A 25 0.53 -15.24 -10.44
CA TYR A 25 0.82 -15.19 -9.01
C TYR A 25 1.24 -16.55 -8.44
N GLU A 26 0.78 -17.68 -8.98
CA GLU A 26 1.10 -19.00 -8.44
C GLU A 26 2.62 -19.27 -8.50
N ASN A 27 3.25 -18.97 -9.63
CA ASN A 27 4.70 -19.15 -9.78
C ASN A 27 5.47 -18.19 -8.86
N LEU A 28 5.08 -16.93 -8.81
CA LEU A 28 5.68 -15.94 -7.94
C LEU A 28 5.50 -16.33 -6.46
N ASN A 29 4.30 -16.74 -6.06
CA ASN A 29 4.01 -17.11 -4.68
C ASN A 29 4.82 -18.34 -4.24
N ASN A 30 5.02 -19.32 -5.09
CA ASN A 30 5.86 -20.47 -4.78
C ASN A 30 7.32 -20.07 -4.51
N LEU A 31 7.88 -19.15 -5.31
CA LEU A 31 9.23 -18.62 -5.08
C LEU A 31 9.30 -17.87 -3.76
N LEU A 32 8.32 -16.98 -3.51
CA LEU A 32 8.25 -16.16 -2.30
C LEU A 32 8.05 -17.00 -1.04
N LEU A 33 7.24 -18.06 -1.08
CA LEU A 33 7.04 -18.95 0.06
C LEU A 33 8.34 -19.63 0.49
N ASN A 34 9.16 -20.08 -0.46
CA ASN A 34 10.46 -20.67 -0.17
C ASN A 34 11.43 -19.66 0.47
N GLU A 35 11.47 -18.42 -0.07
CA GLU A 35 12.29 -17.33 0.46
C GLU A 35 11.85 -16.96 1.88
N ILE A 36 10.54 -16.78 2.10
CA ILE A 36 9.96 -16.42 3.40
C ILE A 36 10.23 -17.50 4.45
N SER A 37 10.11 -18.78 4.08
CA SER A 37 10.44 -19.89 4.98
C SER A 37 11.90 -19.81 5.41
N SER A 38 12.82 -19.63 4.47
CA SER A 38 14.25 -19.51 4.75
C SER A 38 14.59 -18.27 5.62
N LEU A 39 13.89 -17.16 5.42
CA LEU A 39 14.06 -15.96 6.26
C LEU A 39 13.59 -16.23 7.70
N ARG A 40 12.45 -16.88 7.85
CA ARG A 40 11.88 -17.22 9.16
C ARG A 40 12.73 -18.24 9.92
N GLU A 41 13.35 -19.17 9.23
CA GLU A 41 14.30 -20.12 9.82
C GLU A 41 15.56 -19.43 10.36
N LYS A 42 16.06 -18.42 9.65
CA LYS A 42 17.24 -17.64 10.06
C LYS A 42 16.95 -16.69 11.22
N ASP A 43 15.74 -16.13 11.27
CA ASP A 43 15.27 -15.22 12.30
C ASP A 43 13.89 -15.61 12.83
N PRO A 44 13.79 -16.68 13.64
CA PRO A 44 12.49 -17.17 14.14
C PRO A 44 11.74 -16.17 15.02
N LYS A 45 12.43 -15.23 15.65
CA LYS A 45 11.82 -14.24 16.52
C LYS A 45 11.15 -13.11 15.74
N GLY A 46 11.77 -12.69 14.65
CA GLY A 46 11.33 -11.54 13.88
C GLY A 46 11.24 -10.25 14.68
N MET A 47 10.51 -9.28 14.15
CA MET A 47 10.31 -7.95 14.74
C MET A 47 8.89 -7.80 15.26
N ILE A 48 8.71 -7.18 16.41
CA ILE A 48 7.43 -6.70 16.92
C ILE A 48 7.26 -5.23 16.49
N ALA A 49 6.15 -4.91 15.84
CA ALA A 49 5.77 -3.56 15.47
C ALA A 49 4.27 -3.37 15.70
N THR A 50 3.46 -3.32 14.63
CA THR A 50 1.99 -3.27 14.71
C THR A 50 1.36 -4.67 14.70
N ASN A 51 2.17 -5.71 14.61
CA ASN A 51 1.77 -7.10 14.52
C ASN A 51 1.50 -7.69 15.90
N GLU A 52 0.35 -8.32 16.06
CA GLU A 52 -0.06 -9.07 17.25
C GLU A 52 -0.11 -10.55 16.94
N GLY A 53 0.77 -11.34 17.59
CA GLY A 53 0.89 -12.78 17.36
C GLY A 53 1.42 -13.17 15.97
N CYS A 54 2.04 -12.25 15.25
CA CYS A 54 2.56 -12.47 13.91
C CYS A 54 4.08 -12.45 13.90
N TRP A 55 4.68 -13.19 12.98
CA TRP A 55 6.07 -12.99 12.63
C TRP A 55 6.20 -11.88 11.57
N ARG A 56 7.17 -11.00 11.73
CA ARG A 56 7.56 -9.98 10.76
C ARG A 56 9.06 -10.04 10.55
N SER A 57 9.52 -9.96 9.29
CA SER A 57 10.95 -9.92 9.02
C SER A 57 11.62 -8.69 9.63
N THR A 58 12.80 -8.86 10.22
CA THR A 58 13.60 -7.76 10.80
C THR A 58 14.24 -6.92 9.72
N GLU A 59 14.63 -7.54 8.62
CA GLU A 59 15.25 -6.86 7.49
C GLU A 59 14.21 -6.14 6.64
N LYS A 60 14.56 -4.91 6.27
CA LYS A 60 13.89 -4.16 5.20
C LYS A 60 14.72 -4.37 3.95
N TYR A 61 14.12 -4.99 2.97
CA TYR A 61 14.76 -5.26 1.70
C TYR A 61 14.48 -4.14 0.71
N LYS A 62 15.41 -3.90 -0.21
CA LYS A 62 15.08 -3.21 -1.45
C LYS A 62 14.36 -4.19 -2.35
N CYS A 63 13.30 -3.73 -3.01
CA CYS A 63 12.51 -4.56 -3.91
C CYS A 63 13.31 -4.86 -5.19
N GLU A 64 13.73 -6.10 -5.34
CA GLU A 64 14.47 -6.60 -6.51
C GLU A 64 13.81 -7.89 -7.04
N GLY A 65 14.17 -8.26 -8.27
CA GLY A 65 13.70 -9.51 -8.87
C GLY A 65 12.22 -9.55 -9.27
N GLU A 66 11.62 -10.73 -9.18
CA GLU A 66 10.27 -10.98 -9.71
C GLU A 66 9.17 -10.22 -8.96
N LEU A 67 9.32 -9.97 -7.66
CA LEU A 67 8.38 -9.17 -6.88
C LEU A 67 8.37 -7.70 -7.31
N PHE A 68 9.46 -7.20 -7.85
CA PHE A 68 9.53 -5.83 -8.36
C PHE A 68 8.53 -5.57 -9.48
N LYS A 69 8.24 -6.54 -10.33
CA LYS A 69 7.32 -6.40 -11.48
C LYS A 69 5.91 -5.97 -11.06
N PRO A 70 5.19 -6.71 -10.20
CA PRO A 70 3.85 -6.28 -9.75
C PRO A 70 3.87 -4.96 -8.98
N MET A 71 4.89 -4.72 -8.16
CA MET A 71 5.00 -3.47 -7.40
C MET A 71 5.26 -2.26 -8.30
N SER A 72 6.19 -2.35 -9.24
CA SER A 72 6.48 -1.24 -10.18
C SER A 72 5.29 -0.92 -11.05
N MET A 73 4.53 -1.92 -11.49
CA MET A 73 3.35 -1.73 -12.31
C MET A 73 2.25 -0.97 -11.56
N ILE A 74 1.93 -1.36 -10.31
CA ILE A 74 0.88 -0.67 -9.56
C ILE A 74 1.31 0.74 -9.13
N LEU A 75 2.61 0.94 -8.83
CA LEU A 75 3.19 2.26 -8.58
C LEU A 75 3.11 3.16 -9.81
N ALA A 76 3.42 2.62 -11.00
CA ALA A 76 3.29 3.36 -12.25
C ALA A 76 1.85 3.79 -12.53
N ALA A 77 0.88 2.89 -12.33
CA ALA A 77 -0.54 3.22 -12.47
C ALA A 77 -0.98 4.31 -11.49
N TRP A 78 -0.51 4.27 -10.25
CA TRP A 78 -0.80 5.27 -9.22
C TRP A 78 -0.18 6.64 -9.57
N THR A 79 1.09 6.66 -9.99
CA THR A 79 1.77 7.90 -10.37
C THR A 79 1.18 8.52 -11.62
N ASP A 80 0.78 7.71 -12.61
CA ASP A 80 0.12 8.20 -13.82
C ASP A 80 -1.25 8.82 -13.53
N TYR A 81 -1.98 8.26 -12.58
CA TYR A 81 -3.29 8.77 -12.17
C TYR A 81 -3.18 10.12 -11.44
N PHE A 82 -2.27 10.26 -10.47
CA PHE A 82 -2.16 11.47 -9.65
C PHE A 82 -1.20 12.52 -10.23
N MET A 83 -0.21 12.09 -11.00
CA MET A 83 0.84 12.95 -11.56
C MET A 83 1.07 12.62 -13.04
N PRO A 84 0.06 12.75 -13.90
CA PRO A 84 0.18 12.37 -15.30
C PRO A 84 1.30 13.15 -16.00
N LYS A 85 2.12 12.45 -16.79
CA LYS A 85 3.27 13.00 -17.53
C LYS A 85 4.42 13.56 -16.65
N VAL A 86 4.40 13.32 -15.35
CA VAL A 86 5.51 13.65 -14.47
C VAL A 86 6.40 12.41 -14.34
N PRO A 87 7.69 12.48 -14.75
CA PRO A 87 8.59 11.36 -14.57
C PRO A 87 8.91 11.20 -13.08
N VAL A 88 8.62 10.02 -12.52
CA VAL A 88 8.79 9.72 -11.11
C VAL A 88 9.65 8.48 -10.94
N ASP A 89 10.59 8.55 -10.00
CA ASP A 89 11.28 7.39 -9.43
C ASP A 89 10.69 7.04 -8.07
N ALA A 90 10.84 5.80 -7.65
CA ALA A 90 10.43 5.35 -6.35
C ALA A 90 11.54 4.57 -5.64
N ASP A 91 11.85 4.97 -4.41
CA ASP A 91 12.62 4.12 -3.50
C ASP A 91 11.64 3.24 -2.73
N VAL A 92 11.74 1.94 -2.93
CA VAL A 92 10.83 0.97 -2.32
C VAL A 92 11.59 0.16 -1.27
N VAL A 93 11.00 0.07 -0.08
CA VAL A 93 11.42 -0.86 0.98
C VAL A 93 10.25 -1.77 1.31
N TYR A 94 10.51 -3.06 1.52
CA TYR A 94 9.48 -4.03 1.87
C TYR A 94 9.90 -4.94 3.02
N TRP A 95 8.91 -5.55 3.64
CA TRP A 95 9.06 -6.55 4.69
C TRP A 95 7.95 -7.58 4.61
N THR A 96 8.22 -8.76 5.12
CA THR A 96 7.25 -9.85 5.15
C THR A 96 6.52 -9.91 6.47
N ASN A 97 5.23 -10.23 6.43
CA ASN A 97 4.41 -10.56 7.59
C ASN A 97 3.82 -11.96 7.42
N VAL A 98 3.89 -12.78 8.47
CA VAL A 98 3.23 -14.08 8.56
C VAL A 98 2.28 -14.03 9.76
N ASN A 99 1.00 -13.94 9.48
CA ASN A 99 -0.07 -13.89 10.49
C ASN A 99 -0.64 -15.29 10.68
N GLU A 100 -0.40 -15.86 11.85
CA GLU A 100 -1.00 -17.13 12.26
C GLU A 100 -2.52 -16.99 12.40
N PRO A 101 -3.30 -18.08 12.45
CA PRO A 101 -4.69 -18.03 12.88
C PRO A 101 -4.87 -17.23 14.17
N GLY A 102 -5.85 -16.32 14.19
CA GLY A 102 -6.11 -15.42 15.30
C GLY A 102 -5.22 -14.17 15.38
N SER A 103 -4.13 -14.10 14.61
CA SER A 103 -3.21 -12.95 14.61
C SER A 103 -3.76 -11.75 13.83
N SER A 104 -3.43 -10.55 14.26
CA SER A 104 -3.91 -9.28 13.70
C SER A 104 -2.77 -8.26 13.49
N ASN A 105 -3.11 -7.14 12.86
CA ASN A 105 -2.24 -5.95 12.87
C ASN A 105 -3.03 -4.78 13.42
N MET A 106 -2.47 -4.11 14.42
CA MET A 106 -3.09 -2.95 15.06
C MET A 106 -3.33 -1.80 14.10
N PHE A 107 -4.24 -0.93 14.46
CA PHE A 107 -4.58 0.27 13.71
C PHE A 107 -3.39 1.24 13.64
N HIS A 108 -2.92 1.55 12.44
CA HIS A 108 -1.74 2.37 12.21
C HIS A 108 -1.74 3.06 10.85
N SER A 109 -0.76 3.93 10.62
CA SER A 109 -0.43 4.50 9.31
C SER A 109 1.08 4.48 9.10
N HIS A 110 1.53 4.75 7.88
CA HIS A 110 2.95 4.82 7.54
C HIS A 110 3.45 6.25 7.34
N TYR A 111 2.66 7.23 7.77
CA TYR A 111 3.03 8.65 7.63
C TYR A 111 4.41 8.98 8.21
N MET A 112 4.72 8.44 9.39
CA MET A 112 6.02 8.65 10.06
C MET A 112 7.18 7.86 9.45
N ALA A 113 6.92 6.97 8.51
CA ALA A 113 7.93 6.12 7.87
C ALA A 113 8.63 6.78 6.66
N ASN A 114 8.42 8.09 6.46
CA ASN A 114 8.93 8.82 5.28
C ASN A 114 8.53 8.16 3.95
N ALA A 115 7.29 7.70 3.86
CA ALA A 115 6.70 7.09 2.68
C ALA A 115 5.59 7.97 2.13
N ASP A 116 5.45 8.05 0.81
CA ASP A 116 4.35 8.75 0.16
C ASP A 116 3.18 7.79 -0.10
N VAL A 117 3.51 6.57 -0.49
CA VAL A 117 2.56 5.48 -0.71
C VAL A 117 3.00 4.21 -0.02
N SER A 118 2.03 3.42 0.39
CA SER A 118 2.22 2.11 0.98
C SER A 118 1.40 1.08 0.23
N GLY A 119 1.82 -0.16 0.30
CA GLY A 119 1.09 -1.24 -0.35
C GLY A 119 1.37 -2.58 0.28
N VAL A 120 0.65 -3.57 -0.22
CA VAL A 120 0.77 -4.95 0.24
C VAL A 120 0.53 -5.91 -0.93
N TYR A 121 1.41 -6.90 -1.07
CA TYR A 121 1.24 -8.05 -1.93
C TYR A 121 0.89 -9.27 -1.09
N TYR A 122 -0.15 -10.02 -1.47
CA TYR A 122 -0.62 -11.18 -0.73
C TYR A 122 -0.12 -12.48 -1.38
N VAL A 123 0.84 -13.10 -0.72
CA VAL A 123 1.34 -14.44 -1.11
C VAL A 123 0.30 -15.51 -0.74
N GLN A 124 -0.28 -15.41 0.45
CA GLN A 124 -1.44 -16.16 0.92
C GLN A 124 -2.43 -15.21 1.57
N GLY A 125 -3.49 -14.84 0.87
CA GLY A 125 -4.49 -13.87 1.32
C GLY A 125 -5.88 -14.47 1.48
N SER A 126 -6.23 -15.45 0.65
CA SER A 126 -7.59 -15.97 0.55
C SER A 126 -8.13 -16.52 1.87
N LYS A 127 -9.26 -15.96 2.33
CA LYS A 127 -9.96 -16.37 3.57
C LYS A 127 -9.15 -16.18 4.86
N THR A 128 -8.20 -15.26 4.86
CA THR A 128 -7.32 -15.03 6.02
C THR A 128 -7.59 -13.70 6.74
N GLY A 129 -8.75 -13.10 6.50
CA GLY A 129 -9.22 -11.85 7.12
C GLY A 129 -9.03 -10.63 6.22
N VAL A 130 -9.59 -9.53 6.66
CA VAL A 130 -9.78 -8.29 5.91
C VAL A 130 -8.78 -7.25 6.37
N ILE A 131 -8.16 -6.53 5.43
CA ILE A 131 -7.54 -5.24 5.72
C ILE A 131 -8.64 -4.17 5.67
N ARG A 132 -8.67 -3.28 6.69
CA ARG A 132 -9.69 -2.22 6.78
C ARG A 132 -9.01 -0.86 6.80
N PHE A 133 -9.65 0.10 6.14
CA PHE A 133 -9.18 1.47 5.99
C PHE A 133 -10.15 2.44 6.61
N ALA A 134 -9.65 3.39 7.41
CA ALA A 134 -10.43 4.49 7.94
C ALA A 134 -10.29 5.72 7.04
N THR A 135 -11.40 6.31 6.63
CA THR A 135 -11.42 7.62 5.98
C THR A 135 -11.35 8.74 7.02
N HIS A 136 -11.05 9.96 6.61
CA HIS A 136 -11.08 11.11 7.52
C HIS A 136 -12.47 11.34 8.13
N GLU A 137 -13.52 11.09 7.37
CA GLU A 137 -14.90 11.17 7.89
C GLU A 137 -15.13 10.16 9.00
N GLN A 138 -14.58 8.96 8.87
CA GLN A 138 -14.68 7.93 9.90
C GLN A 138 -13.93 8.30 11.17
N LEU A 139 -12.70 8.86 11.01
CA LEU A 139 -11.95 9.34 12.17
C LEU A 139 -12.71 10.45 12.91
N TYR A 140 -13.28 11.39 12.18
CA TYR A 140 -14.10 12.44 12.79
C TYR A 140 -15.30 11.86 13.54
N ARG A 141 -16.00 10.89 12.96
CA ARG A 141 -17.14 10.20 13.60
C ARG A 141 -16.74 9.39 14.83
N MET A 142 -15.55 8.80 14.84
CA MET A 142 -15.03 8.07 16.00
C MET A 142 -14.77 8.97 17.21
N ILE A 143 -14.41 10.23 17.01
CA ILE A 143 -14.09 11.19 18.08
C ILE A 143 -15.26 12.13 18.44
N ALA A 144 -16.30 12.22 17.59
CA ALA A 144 -17.45 13.08 17.83
C ALA A 144 -18.57 12.30 18.59
N PRO A 145 -18.88 12.69 19.84
CA PRO A 145 -19.91 12.01 20.63
C PRO A 145 -21.28 12.03 19.91
N GLY A 146 -21.95 10.87 19.92
CA GLY A 146 -23.30 10.73 19.35
C GLY A 146 -23.37 10.62 17.83
N MET A 147 -22.25 10.62 17.13
CA MET A 147 -22.24 10.33 15.69
C MET A 147 -22.31 8.82 15.44
N PRO A 148 -23.14 8.37 14.48
CA PRO A 148 -23.20 6.95 14.14
C PRO A 148 -21.83 6.50 13.59
N HIS A 149 -21.34 5.36 14.06
CA HIS A 149 -20.13 4.77 13.53
C HIS A 149 -20.35 4.42 12.05
N SER A 150 -19.48 4.90 11.17
CA SER A 150 -19.48 4.46 9.80
C SER A 150 -18.61 3.20 9.66
N ASN A 151 -18.98 2.32 8.75
CA ASN A 151 -18.18 1.13 8.47
C ASN A 151 -16.84 1.54 7.83
N MET A 152 -15.75 0.94 8.31
CA MET A 152 -14.46 1.04 7.63
C MET A 152 -14.54 0.37 6.25
N ILE A 153 -13.80 0.88 5.29
CA ILE A 153 -13.70 0.25 3.98
C ILE A 153 -12.80 -0.99 4.12
N GLY A 154 -13.38 -2.15 3.91
CA GLY A 154 -12.67 -3.43 3.97
C GLY A 154 -12.31 -3.96 2.59
N HIS A 155 -11.15 -4.60 2.48
CA HIS A 155 -10.75 -5.42 1.35
C HIS A 155 -10.41 -6.82 1.84
N GLU A 156 -11.13 -7.83 1.35
CA GLU A 156 -10.82 -9.23 1.56
C GLU A 156 -9.80 -9.67 0.52
N PRO A 157 -8.55 -9.97 0.92
CA PRO A 157 -7.50 -10.29 -0.02
C PRO A 157 -7.63 -11.71 -0.56
N HIS A 158 -7.15 -11.88 -1.79
CA HIS A 158 -6.90 -13.19 -2.38
C HIS A 158 -5.41 -13.37 -2.65
N ASP A 159 -5.01 -14.62 -2.93
CA ASP A 159 -3.64 -14.91 -3.31
C ASP A 159 -3.28 -14.18 -4.61
N GLY A 160 -2.13 -13.54 -4.65
CA GLY A 160 -1.67 -12.73 -5.78
C GLY A 160 -2.24 -11.32 -5.86
N ASP A 161 -3.09 -10.91 -4.91
CA ASP A 161 -3.58 -9.54 -4.86
C ASP A 161 -2.46 -8.57 -4.47
N ILE A 162 -2.43 -7.40 -5.10
CA ILE A 162 -1.61 -6.27 -4.72
C ILE A 162 -2.49 -5.05 -4.52
N LEU A 163 -2.31 -4.40 -3.38
CA LEU A 163 -2.96 -3.12 -3.04
C LEU A 163 -1.92 -2.02 -2.93
N LEU A 164 -2.33 -0.81 -3.30
CA LEU A 164 -1.58 0.42 -3.06
C LEU A 164 -2.51 1.50 -2.52
N PHE A 165 -2.03 2.25 -1.53
CA PHE A 165 -2.79 3.31 -0.86
C PHE A 165 -1.85 4.41 -0.34
N PRO A 166 -2.37 5.63 -0.12
CA PRO A 166 -1.59 6.69 0.50
C PRO A 166 -1.05 6.29 1.87
N SER A 167 0.22 6.58 2.16
CA SER A 167 0.89 6.16 3.40
C SER A 167 0.24 6.72 4.68
N TYR A 168 -0.45 7.86 4.59
CA TYR A 168 -1.16 8.48 5.71
C TYR A 168 -2.46 7.76 6.08
N LEU A 169 -2.97 6.89 5.20
CA LEU A 169 -4.26 6.26 5.39
C LEU A 169 -4.19 5.24 6.54
N LEU A 170 -4.97 5.53 7.59
CA LEU A 170 -5.07 4.66 8.75
C LEU A 170 -5.76 3.35 8.38
N HIS A 171 -5.14 2.26 8.79
CA HIS A 171 -5.61 0.91 8.47
C HIS A 171 -5.23 -0.10 9.55
N ASP A 172 -5.98 -1.17 9.60
CA ASP A 172 -5.70 -2.35 10.42
C ASP A 172 -5.94 -3.63 9.63
N VAL A 173 -5.59 -4.73 10.25
CA VAL A 173 -5.90 -6.06 9.73
C VAL A 173 -6.58 -6.85 10.84
N ILE A 174 -7.83 -7.26 10.59
CA ILE A 174 -8.59 -8.05 11.56
C ILE A 174 -7.91 -9.40 11.85
N PRO A 175 -8.20 -10.01 13.01
CA PRO A 175 -7.70 -11.33 13.32
C PRO A 175 -7.95 -12.32 12.18
N ASN A 176 -6.92 -13.12 11.85
CA ASN A 176 -7.04 -14.15 10.82
C ASN A 176 -8.08 -15.20 11.25
N PRO A 177 -9.25 -15.26 10.59
CA PRO A 177 -10.33 -16.15 11.01
C PRO A 177 -10.14 -17.60 10.54
N HIS A 178 -9.15 -17.86 9.70
CA HIS A 178 -8.94 -19.20 9.16
C HIS A 178 -8.39 -20.12 10.25
N PRO A 179 -8.91 -21.37 10.41
CA PRO A 179 -8.51 -22.22 11.53
C PRO A 179 -7.06 -22.74 11.44
N THR A 180 -6.48 -22.81 10.24
CA THR A 180 -5.15 -23.41 10.03
C THR A 180 -4.29 -22.68 9.02
N ARG A 181 -4.86 -21.80 8.18
CA ARG A 181 -4.12 -21.12 7.11
C ARG A 181 -3.50 -19.82 7.63
N GLN A 182 -2.21 -19.65 7.45
CA GLN A 182 -1.52 -18.40 7.68
C GLN A 182 -1.92 -17.37 6.62
N ARG A 183 -1.98 -16.09 6.98
CA ARG A 183 -1.88 -15.00 6.02
C ARG A 183 -0.42 -14.66 5.85
N ILE A 184 0.07 -14.71 4.62
CA ILE A 184 1.44 -14.34 4.26
C ILE A 184 1.35 -13.18 3.29
N SER A 185 1.94 -12.05 3.69
CA SER A 185 1.93 -10.83 2.90
C SER A 185 3.29 -10.14 2.92
N ILE A 186 3.58 -9.42 1.84
CA ILE A 186 4.76 -8.56 1.72
C ILE A 186 4.25 -7.13 1.67
N ALA A 187 4.44 -6.41 2.77
CA ALA A 187 4.11 -5.00 2.85
C ALA A 187 5.29 -4.17 2.33
N PHE A 188 5.00 -3.03 1.71
CA PHE A 188 6.02 -2.14 1.18
C PHE A 188 5.66 -0.68 1.37
N ASN A 189 6.70 0.14 1.45
CA ASN A 189 6.62 1.60 1.44
C ASN A 189 7.42 2.14 0.26
N ALA A 190 6.88 3.13 -0.42
CA ALA A 190 7.55 3.81 -1.50
C ALA A 190 7.67 5.31 -1.21
N LYS A 191 8.89 5.83 -1.36
CA LYS A 191 9.17 7.28 -1.39
C LYS A 191 9.30 7.69 -2.85
N LEU A 192 8.46 8.60 -3.29
CA LEU A 192 8.42 9.08 -4.67
C LEU A 192 9.37 10.27 -4.86
N ARG A 193 10.05 10.33 -5.99
CA ARG A 193 10.92 11.44 -6.38
C ARG A 193 10.63 11.86 -7.81
N VAL A 194 10.31 13.12 -8.00
CA VAL A 194 10.17 13.70 -9.34
C VAL A 194 11.55 13.80 -9.97
N LYS A 195 11.72 13.23 -11.18
CA LYS A 195 12.94 13.40 -11.96
C LYS A 195 13.01 14.81 -12.49
N GLU A 196 14.16 15.44 -12.35
CA GLU A 196 14.42 16.72 -13.03
C GLU A 196 14.29 16.53 -14.53
N ARG A 197 13.51 17.37 -15.19
CA ARG A 197 13.49 17.38 -16.66
C ARG A 197 14.87 17.80 -17.15
N PRO A 198 15.46 17.06 -18.11
CA PRO A 198 16.66 17.57 -18.77
C PRO A 198 16.38 18.98 -19.31
N PRO A 199 17.33 19.92 -19.20
CA PRO A 199 17.13 21.25 -19.72
C PRO A 199 16.74 21.17 -21.20
N GLU A 200 15.65 21.85 -21.59
CA GLU A 200 15.23 21.91 -22.98
C GLU A 200 16.42 22.40 -23.83
N LYS A 201 16.82 21.57 -24.79
CA LYS A 201 17.81 22.00 -25.78
C LYS A 201 17.25 23.24 -26.47
N LYS A 202 17.83 24.41 -26.17
CA LYS A 202 17.48 25.65 -26.87
C LYS A 202 17.61 25.35 -28.36
N SER A 203 16.52 25.44 -29.10
CA SER A 203 16.55 25.37 -30.56
C SER A 203 17.55 26.43 -31.08
N PRO A 204 18.45 26.08 -32.05
CA PRO A 204 19.39 27.04 -32.58
C PRO A 204 18.58 28.24 -33.09
N LYS A 205 18.98 29.42 -32.63
CA LYS A 205 18.43 30.69 -33.14
C LYS A 205 18.72 30.72 -34.62
N ASN A 206 17.71 30.67 -35.44
CA ASN A 206 17.81 30.83 -36.87
C ASN A 206 18.23 32.29 -37.12
N ASN A 207 19.52 32.55 -37.25
CA ASN A 207 20.02 33.82 -37.68
C ASN A 207 19.67 33.97 -39.17
N GLY A 208 18.46 34.42 -39.42
CA GLY A 208 18.03 34.84 -40.74
C GLY A 208 18.86 36.02 -41.18
N ASN A 209 19.86 35.76 -42.01
CA ASN A 209 20.48 36.82 -42.82
C ASN A 209 19.44 37.38 -43.77
N VAL A 210 18.91 38.54 -43.43
CA VAL A 210 18.21 39.37 -44.40
C VAL A 210 19.28 40.07 -45.22
N LYS A 211 19.36 39.71 -46.49
CA LYS A 211 20.02 40.50 -47.52
C LYS A 211 19.03 41.47 -48.14
#